data_5cc244dbe51b622324a53973a7188b31
#
_entry.id   5cc244dbe51b622324a53973a7188b31
#
_cell.length_a   1.000
_cell.length_b   1.000
_cell.length_c   1.000
_cell.angle_alpha   90.00
_cell.angle_beta   90.00
_cell.angle_gamma   90.00
#
_symmetry.space_group_name_H-M   'P 1'
#
loop_
_entity.id
_entity.type
_entity.pdbx_description
1 polymer ?
#
loop_
_entity_poly.entity_id
_entity_poly.type
_entity_poly.pdbx_seq_one_letter_code
_entity_poly.pdbx_strand_id
1 'polypeptide(L)'
;MAKKKKILFVINQFFKGGAETALLNLFQCLSPDEEDVDFLIFDQIDLPDTISLVQKIPSWIHVINVAGHEAKWAFVKKAWFKACKKLTRRQLFRKTAVDYVRKHVYDVAISYGEWFSSSLVAKYVNASRKYVWIHADMDKADFLNPDIERLH
;
A
#
# COMPACT_ATOMS: atom_id res chain seq x y z
N MET A 1 -0.73 -29.71 6.42
CA MET A 1 -1.44 -28.42 6.29
C MET A 1 -1.20 -27.87 4.90
N ALA A 2 -2.25 -27.47 4.18
CA ALA A 2 -2.08 -26.80 2.88
C ALA A 2 -1.32 -25.48 3.08
N LYS A 3 -0.43 -25.13 2.14
CA LYS A 3 0.31 -23.87 2.18
C LYS A 3 -0.68 -22.73 1.94
N LYS A 4 -0.75 -21.78 2.88
CA LYS A 4 -1.59 -20.58 2.71
C LYS A 4 -1.13 -19.76 1.50
N LYS A 5 -2.08 -19.19 0.80
CA LYS A 5 -1.82 -18.31 -0.33
C LYS A 5 -1.36 -16.93 0.18
N LYS A 6 -0.15 -16.53 -0.17
CA LYS A 6 0.41 -15.26 0.28
C LYS A 6 0.00 -14.12 -0.64
N ILE A 7 -0.75 -13.16 -0.10
CA ILE A 7 -1.36 -12.06 -0.86
C ILE A 7 -0.86 -10.73 -0.33
N LEU A 8 -0.44 -9.85 -1.24
CA LEU A 8 -0.13 -8.45 -0.94
C LEU A 8 -1.22 -7.54 -1.51
N PHE A 9 -1.82 -6.72 -0.66
CA PHE A 9 -2.59 -5.56 -1.09
C PHE A 9 -1.79 -4.28 -0.85
N VAL A 10 -1.82 -3.36 -1.81
CA VAL A 10 -1.15 -2.05 -1.71
C VAL A 10 -2.14 -0.95 -2.00
N ILE A 11 -2.23 0.03 -1.12
CA ILE A 11 -3.05 1.23 -1.28
C ILE A 11 -2.26 2.48 -0.88
N ASN A 12 -2.64 3.64 -1.41
CA ASN A 12 -1.98 4.89 -1.01
C ASN A 12 -2.43 5.34 0.38
N GLN A 13 -3.73 5.40 0.63
CA GLN A 13 -4.35 5.83 1.88
C GLN A 13 -5.58 4.98 2.15
N PHE A 14 -5.96 4.82 3.42
CA PHE A 14 -7.08 3.98 3.84
C PHE A 14 -8.03 4.76 4.76
N PHE A 15 -8.65 5.80 4.19
CA PHE A 15 -9.67 6.61 4.85
C PHE A 15 -11.07 6.16 4.42
N LYS A 16 -12.10 6.67 5.09
CA LYS A 16 -13.50 6.35 4.77
C LYS A 16 -13.86 6.88 3.38
N GLY A 17 -13.94 5.97 2.43
CA GLY A 17 -14.39 6.18 1.05
C GLY A 17 -15.11 4.93 0.53
N GLY A 18 -15.67 5.01 -0.69
CA GLY A 18 -16.38 3.88 -1.31
C GLY A 18 -15.47 2.70 -1.61
N ALA A 19 -14.34 2.96 -2.26
CA ALA A 19 -13.34 1.97 -2.63
C ALA A 19 -12.72 1.30 -1.39
N GLU A 20 -12.33 2.10 -0.40
CA GLU A 20 -11.73 1.62 0.85
C GLU A 20 -12.71 0.79 1.68
N THR A 21 -13.99 1.18 1.67
CA THR A 21 -15.05 0.39 2.32
C THR A 21 -15.26 -0.94 1.62
N ALA A 22 -15.24 -0.97 0.28
CA ALA A 22 -15.31 -2.20 -0.49
C ALA A 22 -14.13 -3.13 -0.21
N LEU A 23 -12.90 -2.59 -0.11
CA LEU A 23 -11.71 -3.36 0.27
C LEU A 23 -11.82 -3.91 1.69
N LEU A 24 -12.33 -3.12 2.64
CA LEU A 24 -12.57 -3.58 4.00
C LEU A 24 -13.55 -4.74 4.05
N ASN A 25 -14.65 -4.68 3.27
CA ASN A 25 -15.61 -5.77 3.17
C ASN A 25 -14.97 -7.02 2.53
N LEU A 26 -14.12 -6.84 1.50
CA LEU A 26 -13.36 -7.95 0.92
C LEU A 26 -12.48 -8.63 1.99
N PHE A 27 -11.78 -7.87 2.82
CA PHE A 27 -10.96 -8.43 3.91
C PHE A 27 -11.76 -9.26 4.91
N GLN A 28 -13.03 -8.92 5.13
CA GLN A 28 -13.93 -9.70 6.00
C GLN A 28 -14.40 -11.01 5.36
N CYS A 29 -14.30 -11.14 4.03
CA CYS A 29 -14.65 -12.35 3.29
C CYS A 29 -13.47 -13.32 3.12
N LEU A 30 -12.23 -12.87 3.40
CA LEU A 30 -11.04 -13.72 3.32
C LEU A 30 -10.92 -14.60 4.57
N SER A 31 -10.28 -15.77 4.42
CA SER A 31 -10.10 -16.74 5.50
C SER A 31 -8.66 -16.77 5.99
N PRO A 32 -8.40 -16.57 7.30
CA PRO A 32 -7.07 -16.71 7.86
C PRO A 32 -6.51 -18.15 7.74
N ASP A 33 -7.34 -19.13 7.45
CA ASP A 33 -6.89 -20.51 7.26
C ASP A 33 -6.34 -20.77 5.85
N GLU A 34 -6.81 -19.99 4.86
CA GLU A 34 -6.45 -20.15 3.45
C GLU A 34 -5.47 -19.11 2.97
N GLU A 35 -5.53 -17.88 3.50
CA GLU A 35 -4.72 -16.75 3.08
C GLU A 35 -3.79 -16.24 4.20
N ASP A 36 -2.62 -15.77 3.77
CA ASP A 36 -1.66 -14.97 4.52
C ASP A 36 -1.57 -13.60 3.84
N VAL A 37 -2.13 -12.56 4.48
CA VAL A 37 -2.35 -11.26 3.84
C VAL A 37 -1.48 -10.19 4.45
N ASP A 38 -0.63 -9.60 3.62
CA ASP A 38 0.07 -8.34 3.89
C ASP A 38 -0.73 -7.17 3.26
N PHE A 39 -1.00 -6.15 4.06
CA PHE A 39 -1.66 -4.92 3.59
C PHE A 39 -0.77 -3.71 3.78
N LEU A 40 -0.18 -3.22 2.69
CA LEU A 40 0.71 -2.08 2.68
C LEU A 40 -0.04 -0.79 2.38
N ILE A 41 0.00 0.15 3.34
CA ILE A 41 -0.55 1.50 3.21
C ILE A 41 0.63 2.47 3.09
N PHE A 42 0.69 3.18 1.95
CA PHE A 42 1.87 3.97 1.59
C PHE A 42 1.97 5.30 2.33
N ASP A 43 0.89 6.09 2.36
CA ASP A 43 0.90 7.49 2.81
C ASP A 43 -0.26 7.79 3.77
N GLN A 44 -0.46 6.93 4.76
CA GLN A 44 -1.47 7.13 5.80
C GLN A 44 -0.97 8.15 6.82
N ILE A 45 -1.51 9.34 6.75
CA ILE A 45 -1.28 10.41 7.73
C ILE A 45 -2.65 10.75 8.32
N ASP A 46 -2.79 10.57 9.62
CA ASP A 46 -4.03 10.94 10.31
C ASP A 46 -4.20 12.47 10.26
N LEU A 47 -5.24 12.90 9.58
CA LEU A 47 -5.65 14.29 9.49
C LEU A 47 -6.91 14.50 10.34
N PRO A 48 -7.10 15.69 10.96
CA PRO A 48 -8.22 15.93 11.88
C PRO A 48 -9.61 15.64 11.27
N ASP A 49 -9.75 15.85 9.96
CA ASP A 49 -11.03 15.74 9.25
C ASP A 49 -11.20 14.40 8.52
N THR A 50 -10.30 13.44 8.73
CA THR A 50 -10.36 12.14 8.05
C THR A 50 -10.67 11.01 9.02
N ILE A 51 -11.53 10.08 8.57
CA ILE A 51 -11.86 8.87 9.34
C ILE A 51 -11.00 7.72 8.81
N SER A 52 -10.00 7.31 9.58
CA SER A 52 -9.18 6.15 9.27
C SER A 52 -9.98 4.84 9.42
N LEU A 53 -9.85 3.95 8.43
CA LEU A 53 -10.44 2.61 8.49
C LEU A 53 -9.45 1.55 8.99
N VAL A 54 -8.20 1.92 9.27
CA VAL A 54 -7.14 0.99 9.68
C VAL A 54 -7.52 0.16 10.90
N GLN A 55 -8.22 0.76 11.87
CA GLN A 55 -8.64 0.08 13.10
C GLN A 55 -9.76 -0.97 12.89
N LYS A 56 -10.41 -0.96 11.70
CA LYS A 56 -11.48 -1.91 11.35
C LYS A 56 -10.97 -3.12 10.59
N ILE A 57 -9.69 -3.15 10.24
CA ILE A 57 -9.08 -4.27 9.52
C ILE A 57 -9.04 -5.49 10.46
N PRO A 58 -9.38 -6.69 9.97
CA PRO A 58 -9.24 -7.92 10.75
C PRO A 58 -7.83 -8.09 11.32
N SER A 59 -7.73 -8.47 12.60
CA SER A 59 -6.46 -8.51 13.34
C SER A 59 -5.44 -9.53 12.80
N TRP A 60 -5.88 -10.49 12.01
CA TRP A 60 -5.01 -11.48 11.37
C TRP A 60 -4.31 -10.98 10.10
N ILE A 61 -4.76 -9.85 9.53
CA ILE A 61 -4.11 -9.19 8.40
C ILE A 61 -2.91 -8.39 8.91
N HIS A 62 -1.75 -8.62 8.32
CA HIS A 62 -0.54 -7.89 8.65
C HIS A 62 -0.52 -6.51 7.98
N VAL A 63 -0.80 -5.47 8.74
CA VAL A 63 -0.84 -4.08 8.24
C VAL A 63 0.53 -3.42 8.32
N ILE A 64 1.04 -2.98 7.16
CA ILE A 64 2.29 -2.24 7.01
C ILE A 64 1.96 -0.79 6.68
N ASN A 65 1.93 0.08 7.68
CA ASN A 65 1.76 1.52 7.47
C ASN A 65 3.14 2.18 7.32
N VAL A 66 3.52 2.50 6.08
CA VAL A 66 4.84 3.06 5.77
C VAL A 66 5.02 4.44 6.41
N ALA A 67 4.01 5.30 6.33
CA ALA A 67 4.04 6.63 6.94
C ALA A 67 4.10 6.58 8.48
N GLY A 68 3.30 5.67 9.07
CA GLY A 68 3.24 5.48 10.52
C GLY A 68 4.52 4.88 11.10
N HIS A 69 5.18 3.99 10.38
CA HIS A 69 6.47 3.42 10.80
C HIS A 69 7.57 4.48 10.83
N GLU A 70 7.60 5.35 9.83
CA GLU A 70 8.54 6.46 9.75
C GLU A 70 8.25 7.56 10.80
N ALA A 71 6.99 7.77 11.20
CA ALA A 71 6.65 8.78 12.21
C ALA A 71 7.30 8.50 13.57
N LYS A 72 7.44 7.23 13.97
CA LYS A 72 8.16 6.84 15.21
C LYS A 72 9.66 7.11 15.12
N TRP A 73 10.25 7.04 13.91
CA TRP A 73 11.67 7.32 13.66
C TRP A 73 11.93 8.77 13.23
N ALA A 74 10.89 9.51 12.82
CA ALA A 74 11.01 10.89 12.35
C ALA A 74 11.55 11.85 13.42
N PHE A 75 11.33 11.56 14.70
CA PHE A 75 11.88 12.38 15.78
C PHE A 75 13.42 12.28 15.85
N VAL A 76 13.98 11.10 15.66
CA VAL A 76 15.44 10.87 15.66
C VAL A 76 16.04 11.35 14.33
N LYS A 77 15.33 11.17 13.22
CA LYS A 77 15.79 11.57 11.86
C LYS A 77 15.58 13.05 11.55
N LYS A 78 14.74 13.79 12.31
CA LYS A 78 14.48 15.22 12.06
C LYS A 78 15.77 16.08 12.14
N ALA A 79 16.69 15.70 13.04
CA ALA A 79 18.01 16.32 13.14
C ALA A 79 18.90 15.91 11.93
N TRP A 80 18.82 14.67 11.48
CA TRP A 80 19.61 14.13 10.36
C TRP A 80 19.10 14.62 9.01
N PHE A 81 17.77 14.77 8.84
CA PHE A 81 17.14 15.33 7.64
C PHE A 81 17.48 16.81 7.41
N LYS A 82 17.73 17.57 8.47
CA LYS A 82 18.18 18.97 8.36
C LYS A 82 19.57 19.07 7.72
N ALA A 83 20.38 18.02 7.85
CA ALA A 83 21.71 17.90 7.24
C ALA A 83 21.68 17.34 5.79
N CYS A 84 20.70 16.47 5.48
CA CYS A 84 20.54 15.86 4.16
C CYS A 84 19.45 16.56 3.35
N LYS A 85 19.75 17.75 2.80
CA LYS A 85 18.85 18.59 1.97
C LYS A 85 18.29 17.94 0.69
N LYS A 86 18.45 16.64 0.45
CA LYS A 86 18.24 16.02 -0.87
C LYS A 86 17.05 15.07 -1.01
N LEU A 87 16.38 14.61 0.07
CA LEU A 87 15.23 13.71 -0.08
C LEU A 87 13.96 14.32 0.52
N THR A 88 12.89 14.38 -0.27
CA THR A 88 11.56 14.72 0.22
C THR A 88 10.99 13.56 1.06
N ARG A 89 10.09 13.87 2.03
CA ARG A 89 9.36 12.85 2.83
C ARG A 89 8.75 11.75 1.95
N ARG A 90 8.18 12.13 0.81
CA ARG A 90 7.57 11.21 -0.16
C ARG A 90 8.58 10.25 -0.79
N GLN A 91 9.81 10.70 -1.07
CA GLN A 91 10.87 9.84 -1.59
C GLN A 91 11.34 8.81 -0.56
N LEU A 92 11.37 9.18 0.71
CA LEU A 92 11.69 8.27 1.80
C LEU A 92 10.65 7.16 1.94
N PHE A 93 9.36 7.52 1.93
CA PHE A 93 8.29 6.53 1.99
C PHE A 93 8.34 5.57 0.80
N ARG A 94 8.61 6.08 -0.40
CA ARG A 94 8.81 5.26 -1.59
C ARG A 94 9.95 4.26 -1.39
N LYS A 95 11.09 4.70 -0.88
CA LYS A 95 12.22 3.82 -0.60
C LYS A 95 11.86 2.75 0.42
N THR A 96 11.25 3.10 1.53
CA THR A 96 10.84 2.16 2.58
C THR A 96 9.85 1.12 2.06
N ALA A 97 8.86 1.52 1.27
CA ALA A 97 7.92 0.61 0.65
C ALA A 97 8.62 -0.37 -0.32
N VAL A 98 9.51 0.14 -1.17
CA VAL A 98 10.30 -0.68 -2.10
C VAL A 98 11.20 -1.67 -1.35
N ASP A 99 11.91 -1.21 -0.32
CA ASP A 99 12.79 -2.06 0.48
C ASP A 99 12.02 -3.17 1.21
N TYR A 100 10.77 -2.88 1.63
CA TYR A 100 9.91 -3.88 2.22
C TYR A 100 9.49 -4.93 1.21
N VAL A 101 8.87 -4.53 0.09
CA VAL A 101 8.28 -5.48 -0.86
C VAL A 101 9.32 -6.34 -1.57
N ARG A 102 10.56 -5.85 -1.75
CA ARG A 102 11.66 -6.63 -2.34
C ARG A 102 12.13 -7.81 -1.50
N LYS A 103 11.90 -7.76 -0.19
CA LYS A 103 12.31 -8.83 0.75
C LYS A 103 11.31 -9.98 0.83
N HIS A 104 10.14 -9.82 0.24
CA HIS A 104 9.05 -10.78 0.35
C HIS A 104 8.65 -11.32 -1.02
N VAL A 105 8.15 -12.56 -1.03
CA VAL A 105 7.62 -13.21 -2.23
C VAL A 105 6.15 -13.51 -1.99
N TYR A 106 5.31 -13.21 -2.99
CA TYR A 106 3.87 -13.37 -2.93
C TYR A 106 3.35 -14.29 -4.02
N ASP A 107 2.25 -14.97 -3.78
CA ASP A 107 1.51 -15.68 -4.81
C ASP A 107 0.71 -14.68 -5.67
N VAL A 108 0.14 -13.65 -5.00
CA VAL A 108 -0.64 -12.59 -5.65
C VAL A 108 -0.28 -11.24 -5.06
N ALA A 109 -0.14 -10.23 -5.90
CA ALA A 109 0.00 -8.83 -5.48
C ALA A 109 -1.04 -7.97 -6.20
N ILE A 110 -1.75 -7.15 -5.42
CA ILE A 110 -2.85 -6.32 -5.89
C ILE A 110 -2.58 -4.88 -5.53
N SER A 111 -2.44 -4.01 -6.54
CA SER A 111 -2.53 -2.57 -6.34
C SER A 111 -4.00 -2.18 -6.29
N TYR A 112 -4.44 -1.62 -5.17
CA TYR A 112 -5.79 -1.13 -5.00
C TYR A 112 -5.84 0.38 -5.22
N GLY A 113 -5.68 0.77 -6.50
CA GLY A 113 -5.66 2.16 -6.95
C GLY A 113 -4.61 2.44 -8.04
N GLU A 114 -4.73 3.59 -8.68
CA GLU A 114 -4.04 4.00 -9.91
C GLU A 114 -2.69 4.73 -9.68
N TRP A 115 -2.35 5.02 -8.44
CA TRP A 115 -1.22 5.89 -8.07
C TRP A 115 0.11 5.14 -7.93
N PHE A 116 0.93 5.61 -7.00
CA PHE A 116 2.22 4.99 -6.69
C PHE A 116 2.10 3.49 -6.36
N SER A 117 0.97 3.05 -5.82
CA SER A 117 0.71 1.63 -5.53
C SER A 117 0.83 0.75 -6.76
N SER A 118 0.31 1.19 -7.92
CA SER A 118 0.41 0.43 -9.18
C SER A 118 1.86 0.31 -9.66
N SER A 119 2.59 1.41 -9.65
CA SER A 119 4.02 1.42 -9.99
C SER A 119 4.86 0.55 -9.04
N LEU A 120 4.55 0.57 -7.73
CA LEU A 120 5.22 -0.27 -6.75
C LEU A 120 5.01 -1.76 -7.03
N VAL A 121 3.75 -2.17 -7.25
CA VAL A 121 3.41 -3.57 -7.53
C VAL A 121 4.04 -4.03 -8.84
N ALA A 122 3.91 -3.22 -9.90
CA ALA A 122 4.45 -3.58 -11.21
C ALA A 122 5.96 -3.77 -11.21
N LYS A 123 6.71 -2.81 -10.64
CA LYS A 123 8.16 -2.72 -10.80
C LYS A 123 8.96 -3.44 -9.72
N TYR A 124 8.44 -3.53 -8.48
CA TYR A 124 9.27 -3.90 -7.34
C TYR A 124 8.79 -5.12 -6.56
N VAL A 125 7.51 -5.48 -6.65
CA VAL A 125 6.97 -6.65 -5.94
C VAL A 125 7.38 -7.94 -6.67
N ASN A 126 7.85 -8.92 -5.92
CA ASN A 126 8.07 -10.28 -6.43
C ASN A 126 6.79 -11.09 -6.16
N ALA A 127 5.98 -11.31 -7.20
CA ALA A 127 4.74 -12.07 -7.12
C ALA A 127 4.50 -12.88 -8.40
N SER A 128 3.86 -14.05 -8.25
CA SER A 128 3.50 -14.92 -9.37
C SER A 128 2.43 -14.29 -10.27
N ARG A 129 1.51 -13.53 -9.67
CA ARG A 129 0.46 -12.79 -10.36
C ARG A 129 0.34 -11.39 -9.79
N LYS A 130 0.18 -10.40 -10.66
CA LYS A 130 0.05 -9.00 -10.29
C LYS A 130 -1.22 -8.42 -10.92
N TYR A 131 -1.98 -7.69 -10.13
CA TYR A 131 -3.22 -7.05 -10.55
C TYR A 131 -3.22 -5.58 -10.15
N VAL A 132 -3.87 -4.77 -10.96
CA VAL A 132 -4.19 -3.37 -10.63
C VAL A 132 -5.71 -3.24 -10.63
N TRP A 133 -6.26 -2.73 -9.55
CA TRP A 133 -7.68 -2.42 -9.44
C TRP A 133 -7.87 -0.92 -9.66
N ILE A 134 -8.53 -0.57 -10.74
CA ILE A 134 -8.77 0.80 -11.17
C ILE A 134 -10.18 1.19 -10.74
N HIS A 135 -10.30 2.31 -10.02
CA HIS A 135 -11.56 2.82 -9.50
C HIS A 135 -12.06 4.06 -10.24
N ALA A 136 -11.17 4.73 -11.01
CA ALA A 136 -11.50 5.91 -11.78
C ALA A 136 -11.81 5.58 -13.24
N ASP A 137 -12.66 6.39 -13.85
CA ASP A 137 -12.85 6.39 -15.29
C ASP A 137 -11.58 6.93 -15.96
N MET A 138 -10.84 6.05 -16.63
CA MET A 138 -9.53 6.36 -17.22
C MET A 138 -9.63 7.49 -18.26
N ASP A 139 -10.73 7.58 -18.99
CA ASP A 139 -10.93 8.59 -20.03
C ASP A 139 -11.20 9.99 -19.45
N LYS A 140 -11.58 10.07 -18.19
CA LYS A 140 -11.90 11.32 -17.48
C LYS A 140 -10.88 11.71 -16.42
N ALA A 141 -9.87 10.88 -16.20
CA ALA A 141 -8.90 11.08 -15.15
C ALA A 141 -7.67 11.84 -15.68
N ASP A 142 -7.68 13.16 -15.61
CA ASP A 142 -6.54 14.03 -15.97
C ASP A 142 -5.26 13.79 -15.14
N PHE A 143 -5.35 12.89 -14.14
CA PHE A 143 -4.29 12.63 -13.17
C PHE A 143 -3.64 11.24 -13.32
N LEU A 144 -3.83 10.58 -14.46
CA LEU A 144 -3.28 9.25 -14.69
C LEU A 144 -1.76 9.23 -14.53
N ASN A 145 -1.31 8.30 -13.71
CA ASN A 145 0.11 8.03 -13.57
C ASN A 145 0.62 7.42 -14.89
N PRO A 146 1.54 8.09 -15.61
CA PRO A 146 2.09 7.59 -16.88
C PRO A 146 2.75 6.20 -16.76
N ASP A 147 2.97 5.73 -15.53
CA ASP A 147 3.46 4.37 -15.29
C ASP A 147 2.40 3.28 -15.48
N ILE A 148 1.10 3.63 -15.54
CA ILE A 148 0.01 2.65 -15.80
C ILE A 148 0.06 2.17 -17.25
N GLU A 149 0.40 3.03 -18.21
CA GLU A 149 0.54 2.65 -19.61
C GLU A 149 1.58 1.57 -19.87
N ARG A 150 2.49 1.34 -18.91
CA ARG A 150 3.54 0.30 -18.99
C ARG A 150 3.13 -1.03 -18.36
N LEU A 151 1.90 -1.16 -17.89
CA LEU A 151 1.36 -2.38 -17.29
C LEU A 151 0.68 -3.30 -18.33
N HIS A 152 0.53 -2.81 -19.54
CA HIS A 152 0.05 -3.58 -20.71
C HIS A 152 1.28 -4.12 -21.51
#